data_6fd9196efad239cc3b615ee5cf0816b8
#
_entry.id   6fd9196efad239cc3b615ee5cf0816b8
#
_cell.length_a   1.000
_cell.length_b   1.000
_cell.length_c   1.000
_cell.angle_alpha   90.00
_cell.angle_beta   90.00
_cell.angle_gamma   90.00
#
_symmetry.space_group_name_H-M   'P 1'
#
loop_
_entity.id
_entity.type
_entity.pdbx_description
1 polymer ?
#
loop_
_entity_poly.entity_id
_entity_poly.type
_entity_poly.pdbx_seq_one_letter_code
_entity_poly.pdbx_strand_id
1 'polypeptide(L)'
;GVELRHEGKSNQRKPDQEAGLHALQLASGFYQQQLQGPTGQDVRAYLDQRYVPAEWQEHFQLGFAPDGWQRLHQYLLAQKIPAQIQEQCGLVKMAEQQERRYDRFRNRLIFPIRDARGRCIGFGGRVIRSEDQPKYLNSPETPYYRKSQVLYGLYEGLETIRRSRELIFVEGYLDVIRMHQYGFAQAVATCGTALTPEHLQLIRRHADSVVLLFDGDAAGQKAALKNCQLFLPVPLDTYILTPVSYTH
;
A
#
# COMPACT_ATOMS: atom_id res chain seq x y z
N GLY A 1 -52.28 2.01 -12.91
CA GLY A 1 -51.08 2.81 -12.96
C GLY A 1 -50.30 2.68 -11.68
N VAL A 2 -49.13 2.01 -11.69
CA VAL A 2 -48.20 1.97 -10.55
C VAL A 2 -47.05 2.91 -10.91
N GLU A 3 -46.98 4.08 -10.26
CA GLU A 3 -45.84 4.98 -10.34
C GLU A 3 -44.65 4.39 -9.58
N LEU A 4 -43.61 4.02 -10.30
CA LEU A 4 -42.30 3.67 -9.72
C LEU A 4 -41.58 4.96 -9.34
N ARG A 5 -41.52 5.25 -8.04
CA ARG A 5 -40.63 6.29 -7.49
C ARG A 5 -39.17 5.82 -7.62
N HIS A 6 -38.45 6.38 -8.56
CA HIS A 6 -37.00 6.32 -8.56
C HIS A 6 -36.43 7.24 -7.49
N GLU A 7 -36.08 6.66 -6.34
CA GLU A 7 -35.29 7.38 -5.33
C GLU A 7 -33.87 7.60 -5.86
N GLY A 8 -33.55 8.88 -6.12
CA GLY A 8 -32.24 9.32 -6.58
C GLY A 8 -31.14 9.20 -5.51
N LYS A 9 -30.55 8.01 -5.35
CA LYS A 9 -29.35 7.77 -4.51
C LYS A 9 -28.02 7.88 -5.26
N SER A 10 -27.96 8.29 -6.52
CA SER A 10 -26.76 8.19 -7.34
C SER A 10 -25.88 9.45 -7.46
N ASN A 11 -26.35 10.63 -7.02
CA ASN A 11 -25.66 11.88 -7.34
C ASN A 11 -24.80 12.46 -6.19
N GLN A 12 -24.96 12.03 -4.93
CA GLN A 12 -24.12 12.50 -3.80
C GLN A 12 -22.82 11.71 -3.64
N ARG A 13 -22.74 10.47 -4.13
CA ARG A 13 -21.55 9.61 -3.97
C ARG A 13 -20.33 10.07 -4.80
N LYS A 14 -20.53 10.74 -5.93
CA LYS A 14 -19.41 11.19 -6.80
C LYS A 14 -18.57 12.32 -6.18
N PRO A 15 -19.17 13.42 -5.63
CA PRO A 15 -18.42 14.49 -5.01
C PRO A 15 -17.63 14.05 -3.78
N ASP A 16 -18.22 13.21 -2.93
CA ASP A 16 -17.54 12.68 -1.74
C ASP A 16 -16.37 11.76 -2.12
N GLN A 17 -16.52 10.99 -3.19
CA GLN A 17 -15.47 10.11 -3.68
C GLN A 17 -14.27 10.91 -4.25
N GLU A 18 -14.52 11.99 -4.97
CA GLU A 18 -13.47 12.88 -5.47
C GLU A 18 -12.76 13.62 -4.33
N ALA A 19 -13.51 14.11 -3.34
CA ALA A 19 -12.97 14.77 -2.17
C ALA A 19 -12.03 13.86 -1.35
N GLY A 20 -12.39 12.59 -1.18
CA GLY A 20 -11.54 11.64 -0.47
C GLY A 20 -10.27 11.26 -1.23
N LEU A 21 -10.35 11.05 -2.55
CA LEU A 21 -9.15 10.83 -3.37
C LEU A 21 -8.24 12.06 -3.37
N HIS A 22 -8.80 13.26 -3.37
CA HIS A 22 -8.04 14.50 -3.23
C HIS A 22 -7.35 14.58 -1.87
N ALA A 23 -8.04 14.22 -0.78
CA ALA A 23 -7.47 14.16 0.57
C ALA A 23 -6.29 13.17 0.66
N LEU A 24 -6.43 11.98 0.05
CA LEU A 24 -5.38 10.96 -0.01
C LEU A 24 -4.16 11.45 -0.82
N GLN A 25 -4.39 12.15 -1.93
CA GLN A 25 -3.31 12.74 -2.73
C GLN A 25 -2.57 13.84 -1.97
N LEU A 26 -3.29 14.74 -1.26
CA LEU A 26 -2.69 15.76 -0.40
C LEU A 26 -1.87 15.13 0.73
N ALA A 27 -2.39 14.07 1.37
CA ALA A 27 -1.67 13.34 2.40
C ALA A 27 -0.38 12.70 1.86
N SER A 28 -0.43 12.12 0.65
CA SER A 28 0.77 11.58 -0.03
C SER A 28 1.82 12.68 -0.24
N GLY A 29 1.43 13.83 -0.78
CA GLY A 29 2.33 14.98 -0.96
C GLY A 29 2.91 15.50 0.36
N PHE A 30 2.09 15.59 1.41
CA PHE A 30 2.55 15.95 2.74
C PHE A 30 3.64 15.00 3.24
N TYR A 31 3.42 13.69 3.19
CA TYR A 31 4.40 12.71 3.65
C TYR A 31 5.70 12.74 2.83
N GLN A 32 5.63 12.94 1.51
CA GLN A 32 6.81 13.11 0.66
C GLN A 32 7.62 14.35 1.08
N GLN A 33 6.96 15.48 1.31
CA GLN A 33 7.61 16.70 1.80
C GLN A 33 8.29 16.50 3.17
N GLN A 34 7.64 15.76 4.09
CA GLN A 34 8.23 15.45 5.39
C GLN A 34 9.46 14.53 5.25
N LEU A 35 9.46 13.59 4.31
CA LEU A 35 10.62 12.75 4.04
C LEU A 35 11.80 13.57 3.52
N GLN A 36 11.57 14.51 2.62
CA GLN A 36 12.63 15.35 2.04
C GLN A 36 13.08 16.50 2.99
N GLY A 37 12.23 16.87 3.94
CA GLY A 37 12.52 17.92 4.92
C GLY A 37 13.51 17.49 6.03
N PRO A 38 13.83 18.42 6.95
CA PRO A 38 14.74 18.13 8.07
C PRO A 38 14.27 16.97 8.96
N THR A 39 12.96 16.84 9.16
CA THR A 39 12.35 15.79 10.00
C THR A 39 12.54 14.39 9.43
N GLY A 40 12.80 14.24 8.13
CA GLY A 40 12.98 12.96 7.45
C GLY A 40 14.40 12.41 7.45
N GLN A 41 15.36 13.07 8.08
CA GLN A 41 16.78 12.70 8.01
C GLN A 41 17.03 11.24 8.43
N ASP A 42 16.51 10.81 9.59
CA ASP A 42 16.70 9.44 10.09
C ASP A 42 16.06 8.41 9.15
N VAL A 43 14.93 8.77 8.54
CA VAL A 43 14.23 7.89 7.61
C VAL A 43 14.99 7.74 6.30
N ARG A 44 15.58 8.83 5.78
CA ARG A 44 16.46 8.75 4.61
C ARG A 44 17.70 7.90 4.90
N ALA A 45 18.35 8.11 6.05
CA ALA A 45 19.47 7.27 6.48
C ALA A 45 19.08 5.77 6.58
N TYR A 46 17.87 5.48 7.08
CA TYR A 46 17.35 4.13 7.08
C TYR A 46 17.16 3.57 5.66
N LEU A 47 16.62 4.37 4.73
CA LEU A 47 16.41 3.97 3.33
C LEU A 47 17.76 3.73 2.62
N ASP A 48 18.78 4.54 2.91
CA ASP A 48 20.14 4.36 2.40
C ASP A 48 20.76 3.04 2.89
N GLN A 49 20.61 2.72 4.18
CA GLN A 49 21.03 1.42 4.74
C GLN A 49 20.28 0.23 4.11
N ARG A 50 19.09 0.47 3.58
CA ARG A 50 18.29 -0.52 2.85
C ARG A 50 18.54 -0.48 1.34
N TYR A 51 19.50 0.31 0.88
CA TYR A 51 19.83 0.47 -0.53
C TYR A 51 18.64 0.91 -1.38
N VAL A 52 17.84 1.87 -0.87
CA VAL A 52 16.74 2.50 -1.60
C VAL A 52 17.13 3.95 -1.95
N PRO A 53 17.80 4.19 -3.09
CA PRO A 53 18.24 5.52 -3.49
C PRO A 53 17.07 6.45 -3.82
N ALA A 54 17.36 7.75 -3.88
CA ALA A 54 16.34 8.81 -4.00
C ALA A 54 15.41 8.64 -5.21
N GLU A 55 15.93 8.18 -6.34
CA GLU A 55 15.12 7.92 -7.55
C GLU A 55 13.99 6.90 -7.30
N TRP A 56 14.25 5.85 -6.50
CA TRP A 56 13.27 4.84 -6.16
C TRP A 56 12.34 5.29 -5.03
N GLN A 57 12.83 6.16 -4.12
CA GLN A 57 11.97 6.83 -3.16
C GLN A 57 10.93 7.70 -3.88
N GLU A 58 11.33 8.42 -4.92
CA GLU A 58 10.46 9.25 -5.75
C GLU A 58 9.52 8.39 -6.61
N HIS A 59 10.03 7.36 -7.29
CA HIS A 59 9.25 6.47 -8.15
C HIS A 59 8.08 5.82 -7.40
N PHE A 60 8.33 5.34 -6.17
CA PHE A 60 7.30 4.79 -5.29
C PHE A 60 6.61 5.83 -4.41
N GLN A 61 6.93 7.12 -4.55
CA GLN A 61 6.37 8.23 -3.79
C GLN A 61 6.49 8.04 -2.27
N LEU A 62 7.60 7.44 -1.80
CA LEU A 62 7.81 7.19 -0.38
C LEU A 62 7.72 8.47 0.44
N GLY A 63 7.23 8.36 1.65
CA GLY A 63 7.02 9.49 2.54
C GLY A 63 7.41 9.20 3.99
N PHE A 64 7.30 10.20 4.82
CA PHE A 64 7.47 10.09 6.26
C PHE A 64 6.28 10.70 6.99
N ALA A 65 5.66 9.96 7.87
CA ALA A 65 4.71 10.48 8.84
C ALA A 65 5.50 10.96 10.07
N PRO A 66 5.63 12.28 10.28
CA PRO A 66 6.44 12.81 11.37
C PRO A 66 5.84 12.44 12.74
N ASP A 67 6.65 12.55 13.77
CA ASP A 67 6.15 12.44 15.13
C ASP A 67 5.19 13.59 15.44
N GLY A 68 4.15 13.29 16.22
CA GLY A 68 3.11 14.24 16.60
C GLY A 68 1.70 13.72 16.31
N TRP A 69 0.76 14.16 17.13
CA TRP A 69 -0.58 13.58 17.14
C TRP A 69 -1.52 14.10 16.04
N GLN A 70 -1.26 15.31 15.50
CA GLN A 70 -2.20 16.01 14.60
C GLN A 70 -1.51 16.75 13.45
N ARG A 71 -0.32 16.34 13.06
CA ARG A 71 0.45 17.02 12.00
C ARG A 71 -0.26 17.00 10.66
N LEU A 72 -0.66 15.80 10.21
CA LEU A 72 -1.41 15.63 8.97
C LEU A 72 -2.82 16.21 9.11
N HIS A 73 -3.50 15.97 10.24
CA HIS A 73 -4.84 16.48 10.48
C HIS A 73 -4.93 18.00 10.31
N GLN A 74 -4.03 18.73 10.95
CA GLN A 74 -3.98 20.20 10.86
C GLN A 74 -3.62 20.67 9.45
N TYR A 75 -2.67 20.00 8.80
CA TYR A 75 -2.33 20.30 7.40
C TYR A 75 -3.55 20.15 6.49
N LEU A 76 -4.28 19.06 6.59
CA LEU A 76 -5.46 18.82 5.75
C LEU A 76 -6.61 19.80 6.06
N LEU A 77 -6.80 20.21 7.32
CA LEU A 77 -7.76 21.27 7.67
C LEU A 77 -7.38 22.61 7.01
N ALA A 78 -6.09 22.96 6.99
CA ALA A 78 -5.59 24.15 6.30
C ALA A 78 -5.82 24.09 4.77
N GLN A 79 -5.82 22.88 4.19
CA GLN A 79 -6.20 22.63 2.80
C GLN A 79 -7.73 22.51 2.59
N LYS A 80 -8.54 22.88 3.60
CA LYS A 80 -10.01 22.84 3.57
C LYS A 80 -10.61 21.44 3.41
N ILE A 81 -9.88 20.40 3.78
CA ILE A 81 -10.40 19.04 3.82
C ILE A 81 -11.12 18.80 5.16
N PRO A 82 -12.45 18.56 5.14
CA PRO A 82 -13.22 18.33 6.37
C PRO A 82 -12.71 17.11 7.14
N ALA A 83 -12.75 17.18 8.47
CA ALA A 83 -12.31 16.09 9.35
C ALA A 83 -13.04 14.77 9.08
N GLN A 84 -14.32 14.82 8.70
CA GLN A 84 -15.11 13.65 8.34
C GLN A 84 -14.53 12.92 7.10
N ILE A 85 -14.10 13.67 6.09
CA ILE A 85 -13.45 13.09 4.89
C ILE A 85 -12.11 12.44 5.28
N GLN A 86 -11.34 13.08 6.16
CA GLN A 86 -10.07 12.51 6.67
C GLN A 86 -10.29 11.18 7.39
N GLU A 87 -11.36 11.06 8.19
CA GLU A 87 -11.77 9.81 8.86
C GLU A 87 -12.20 8.74 7.85
N GLN A 88 -13.04 9.10 6.88
CA GLN A 88 -13.49 8.19 5.82
C GLN A 88 -12.32 7.64 4.99
N CYS A 89 -11.25 8.42 4.82
CA CYS A 89 -10.02 8.00 4.17
C CYS A 89 -9.09 7.17 5.07
N GLY A 90 -9.42 7.03 6.36
CA GLY A 90 -8.58 6.34 7.35
C GLY A 90 -7.27 7.07 7.64
N LEU A 91 -7.20 8.39 7.41
CA LEU A 91 -6.02 9.23 7.67
C LEU A 91 -5.93 9.63 9.13
N VAL A 92 -7.07 9.83 9.77
CA VAL A 92 -7.20 10.17 11.19
C VAL A 92 -8.13 9.21 11.90
N LYS A 93 -8.00 9.14 13.22
CA LYS A 93 -8.87 8.40 14.13
C LYS A 93 -9.45 9.32 15.17
N MET A 94 -10.68 9.03 15.62
CA MET A 94 -11.27 9.63 16.82
C MET A 94 -10.78 8.88 18.06
N ALA A 95 -10.34 9.59 19.09
CA ALA A 95 -10.04 8.99 20.39
C ALA A 95 -11.35 8.77 21.15
N GLU A 96 -11.58 7.53 21.61
CA GLU A 96 -12.86 7.11 22.22
C GLU A 96 -13.25 7.92 23.47
N GLN A 97 -12.28 8.49 24.20
CA GLN A 97 -12.51 9.17 25.48
C GLN A 97 -12.37 10.71 25.44
N GLN A 98 -11.96 11.31 24.32
CA GLN A 98 -11.57 12.74 24.31
C GLN A 98 -12.19 13.55 23.17
N GLU A 99 -13.06 13.00 22.34
CA GLU A 99 -13.58 13.64 21.11
C GLU A 99 -12.46 14.28 20.23
N ARG A 100 -11.22 13.86 20.44
CA ARG A 100 -10.05 14.41 19.79
C ARG A 100 -9.60 13.50 18.63
N ARG A 101 -9.42 14.08 17.47
CA ARG A 101 -8.85 13.40 16.31
C ARG A 101 -7.34 13.37 16.38
N TYR A 102 -6.74 12.26 15.90
CA TYR A 102 -5.31 12.11 15.82
C TYR A 102 -4.89 11.35 14.54
N ASP A 103 -3.69 11.65 14.05
CA ASP A 103 -3.13 11.04 12.85
C ASP A 103 -2.97 9.55 13.03
N ARG A 104 -3.42 8.75 12.05
CA ARG A 104 -3.27 7.31 12.08
C ARG A 104 -1.82 6.88 12.02
N PHE A 105 -1.04 7.54 11.17
CA PHE A 105 0.38 7.26 11.00
C PHE A 105 1.20 8.32 11.73
N ARG A 106 2.15 7.88 12.55
CA ARG A 106 3.07 8.72 13.31
C ARG A 106 4.41 8.00 13.44
N ASN A 107 5.50 8.74 13.26
CA ASN A 107 6.86 8.23 13.31
C ASN A 107 7.08 6.98 12.45
N ARG A 108 6.64 7.05 11.15
CA ARG A 108 6.68 5.90 10.23
C ARG A 108 7.13 6.30 8.84
N LEU A 109 7.98 5.47 8.24
CA LEU A 109 8.16 5.45 6.79
C LEU A 109 6.83 5.07 6.14
N ILE A 110 6.41 5.83 5.13
CA ILE A 110 5.12 5.68 4.45
C ILE A 110 5.31 5.16 3.03
N PHE A 111 4.53 4.15 2.70
CA PHE A 111 4.40 3.55 1.39
C PHE A 111 3.00 3.88 0.85
N PRO A 112 2.87 4.84 -0.09
CA PRO A 112 1.59 5.09 -0.73
C PRO A 112 1.13 3.87 -1.52
N ILE A 113 -0.12 3.48 -1.33
CA ILE A 113 -0.75 2.37 -2.07
C ILE A 113 -1.57 2.99 -3.18
N ARG A 114 -1.28 2.60 -4.44
CA ARG A 114 -1.90 3.13 -5.64
C ARG A 114 -2.83 2.12 -6.29
N ASP A 115 -3.93 2.61 -6.84
CA ASP A 115 -4.79 1.80 -7.71
C ASP A 115 -4.17 1.65 -9.12
N ALA A 116 -4.76 0.84 -9.98
CA ALA A 116 -4.28 0.62 -11.35
C ALA A 116 -4.30 1.89 -12.25
N ARG A 117 -4.84 3.01 -11.78
CA ARG A 117 -4.81 4.33 -12.44
C ARG A 117 -3.76 5.27 -11.84
N GLY A 118 -2.97 4.80 -10.87
CA GLY A 118 -1.94 5.58 -10.19
C GLY A 118 -2.45 6.51 -9.08
N ARG A 119 -3.74 6.47 -8.73
CA ARG A 119 -4.29 7.30 -7.68
C ARG A 119 -3.95 6.70 -6.31
N CYS A 120 -3.49 7.52 -5.39
CA CYS A 120 -3.29 7.09 -4.01
C CYS A 120 -4.64 6.75 -3.36
N ILE A 121 -4.77 5.54 -2.83
CA ILE A 121 -5.99 5.01 -2.22
C ILE A 121 -5.82 4.63 -0.75
N GLY A 122 -4.59 4.58 -0.25
CA GLY A 122 -4.25 4.24 1.12
C GLY A 122 -2.74 4.25 1.34
N PHE A 123 -2.33 3.82 2.52
CA PHE A 123 -0.93 3.84 2.93
C PHE A 123 -0.56 2.60 3.73
N GLY A 124 0.67 2.12 3.53
CA GLY A 124 1.40 1.30 4.47
C GLY A 124 2.35 2.16 5.29
N GLY A 125 2.55 1.86 6.56
CA GLY A 125 3.48 2.56 7.43
C GLY A 125 4.39 1.59 8.17
N ARG A 126 5.71 1.79 8.12
CA ARG A 126 6.70 0.99 8.84
C ARG A 126 7.41 1.84 9.89
N VAL A 127 7.54 1.33 11.10
CA VAL A 127 8.37 1.97 12.13
C VAL A 127 9.84 1.94 11.73
N ILE A 128 10.56 2.99 12.10
CA ILE A 128 12.00 3.10 11.88
C ILE A 128 12.76 2.51 13.08
N ARG A 129 12.26 2.77 14.29
CA ARG A 129 12.85 2.26 15.52
C ARG A 129 12.28 0.87 15.85
N SER A 130 13.11 -0.05 16.27
CA SER A 130 12.73 -1.46 16.53
C SER A 130 11.77 -1.61 17.72
N GLU A 131 11.78 -0.68 18.66
CA GLU A 131 10.92 -0.64 19.85
C GLU A 131 9.47 -0.23 19.58
N ASP A 132 9.22 0.49 18.49
CA ASP A 132 7.88 0.93 18.15
C ASP A 132 7.01 -0.22 17.61
N GLN A 133 5.77 -0.31 18.07
CA GLN A 133 4.82 -1.34 17.64
C GLN A 133 3.53 -0.75 17.08
N PRO A 134 2.84 -1.44 16.18
CA PRO A 134 3.27 -2.62 15.42
C PRO A 134 4.32 -2.25 14.36
N LYS A 135 5.20 -3.19 14.00
CA LYS A 135 6.26 -2.98 12.97
C LYS A 135 5.68 -2.42 11.66
N TYR A 136 4.55 -2.94 11.21
CA TYR A 136 3.79 -2.45 10.07
C TYR A 136 2.37 -2.08 10.48
N LEU A 137 1.88 -0.97 9.94
CA LEU A 137 0.51 -0.50 10.08
C LEU A 137 0.00 -0.13 8.68
N ASN A 138 -1.18 -0.59 8.31
CA ASN A 138 -1.81 -0.24 7.03
C ASN A 138 -3.08 0.59 7.25
N SER A 139 -3.50 1.31 6.20
CA SER A 139 -4.83 1.92 6.16
C SER A 139 -5.89 0.89 6.52
N PRO A 140 -6.97 1.28 7.19
CA PRO A 140 -8.13 0.41 7.40
C PRO A 140 -8.85 0.18 6.07
N GLU A 141 -9.81 -0.75 6.06
CA GLU A 141 -10.80 -0.80 4.98
C GLU A 141 -11.54 0.53 4.89
N THR A 142 -11.64 1.08 3.69
CA THR A 142 -12.32 2.35 3.41
C THR A 142 -13.13 2.24 2.12
N PRO A 143 -13.97 3.22 1.76
CA PRO A 143 -14.61 3.26 0.44
C PRO A 143 -13.62 3.31 -0.73
N TYR A 144 -12.35 3.70 -0.48
CA TYR A 144 -11.29 3.85 -1.48
C TYR A 144 -10.34 2.66 -1.53
N TYR A 145 -10.12 1.99 -0.40
CA TYR A 145 -9.10 0.98 -0.19
C TYR A 145 -9.67 -0.30 0.40
N ARG A 146 -9.53 -1.38 -0.35
CA ARG A 146 -9.85 -2.75 0.08
C ARG A 146 -8.61 -3.62 -0.07
N LYS A 147 -8.08 -4.10 1.06
CA LYS A 147 -6.83 -4.87 1.10
C LYS A 147 -6.86 -6.10 0.20
N SER A 148 -8.00 -6.76 0.11
CA SER A 148 -8.19 -7.96 -0.73
C SER A 148 -8.24 -7.67 -2.24
N GLN A 149 -8.25 -6.42 -2.67
CA GLN A 149 -8.41 -6.02 -4.06
C GLN A 149 -7.24 -5.18 -4.60
N VAL A 150 -6.15 -5.08 -3.84
CA VAL A 150 -5.01 -4.22 -4.17
C VAL A 150 -3.70 -4.97 -3.94
N LEU A 151 -2.80 -4.87 -4.89
CA LEU A 151 -1.42 -5.33 -4.78
C LEU A 151 -0.49 -4.12 -4.86
N TYR A 152 0.42 -4.00 -3.90
CA TYR A 152 1.48 -2.99 -3.92
C TYR A 152 2.47 -3.29 -5.04
N GLY A 153 2.89 -2.27 -5.78
CA GLY A 153 3.76 -2.42 -6.95
C GLY A 153 3.01 -2.71 -8.25
N LEU A 154 1.69 -3.01 -8.20
CA LEU A 154 0.94 -3.33 -9.41
C LEU A 154 0.88 -2.16 -10.39
N TYR A 155 0.66 -0.94 -9.92
CA TYR A 155 0.64 0.25 -10.80
C TYR A 155 2.00 0.49 -11.42
N GLU A 156 3.05 0.45 -10.62
CA GLU A 156 4.43 0.69 -11.01
C GLU A 156 4.92 -0.34 -12.03
N GLY A 157 4.50 -1.59 -11.88
CA GLY A 157 4.87 -2.71 -12.76
C GLY A 157 3.89 -3.00 -13.89
N LEU A 158 2.77 -2.30 -13.99
CA LEU A 158 1.63 -2.68 -14.83
C LEU A 158 1.99 -2.85 -16.31
N GLU A 159 2.85 -1.99 -16.84
CA GLU A 159 3.31 -2.08 -18.24
C GLU A 159 4.16 -3.33 -18.47
N THR A 160 5.11 -3.60 -17.57
CA THR A 160 5.96 -4.79 -17.63
C THR A 160 5.13 -6.07 -17.50
N ILE A 161 4.20 -6.13 -16.52
CA ILE A 161 3.31 -7.27 -16.30
C ILE A 161 2.45 -7.53 -17.55
N ARG A 162 1.88 -6.51 -18.16
CA ARG A 162 1.07 -6.65 -19.39
C ARG A 162 1.87 -7.19 -20.56
N ARG A 163 3.13 -6.79 -20.68
CA ARG A 163 4.02 -7.20 -21.77
C ARG A 163 4.54 -8.63 -21.56
N SER A 164 4.99 -8.96 -20.35
CA SER A 164 5.54 -10.29 -20.04
C SER A 164 4.46 -11.34 -19.75
N ARG A 165 3.27 -10.91 -19.34
CA ARG A 165 2.20 -11.76 -18.83
C ARG A 165 2.63 -12.58 -17.60
N GLU A 166 3.70 -12.13 -16.93
CA GLU A 166 4.25 -12.74 -15.73
C GLU A 166 4.16 -11.76 -14.55
N LEU A 167 3.95 -12.30 -13.34
CA LEU A 167 3.95 -11.56 -12.09
C LEU A 167 4.85 -12.27 -11.08
N ILE A 168 5.64 -11.51 -10.33
CA ILE A 168 6.44 -12.02 -9.21
C ILE A 168 5.79 -11.57 -7.92
N PHE A 169 5.43 -12.51 -7.07
CA PHE A 169 4.81 -12.23 -5.78
C PHE A 169 5.85 -12.33 -4.67
N VAL A 170 6.06 -11.23 -3.92
CA VAL A 170 7.01 -11.13 -2.80
C VAL A 170 6.30 -10.79 -1.50
N GLU A 171 7.01 -10.81 -0.36
CA GLU A 171 6.39 -10.70 0.96
C GLU A 171 5.98 -9.28 1.35
N GLY A 172 6.78 -8.25 1.01
CA GLY A 172 6.57 -6.93 1.54
C GLY A 172 6.94 -5.76 0.63
N TYR A 173 6.65 -4.55 1.11
CA TYR A 173 6.83 -3.31 0.36
C TYR A 173 8.27 -3.06 -0.09
N LEU A 174 9.24 -3.29 0.81
CA LEU A 174 10.66 -3.08 0.49
C LEU A 174 11.18 -4.14 -0.49
N ASP A 175 10.65 -5.36 -0.44
CA ASP A 175 11.02 -6.42 -1.38
C ASP A 175 10.55 -6.08 -2.79
N VAL A 176 9.31 -5.55 -2.94
CA VAL A 176 8.81 -5.02 -4.21
C VAL A 176 9.76 -3.94 -4.75
N ILE A 177 10.08 -2.92 -3.95
CA ILE A 177 10.96 -1.83 -4.37
C ILE A 177 12.31 -2.38 -4.81
N ARG A 178 12.88 -3.31 -4.05
CA ARG A 178 14.16 -3.92 -4.35
C ARG A 178 14.12 -4.74 -5.65
N MET A 179 13.08 -5.52 -5.87
CA MET A 179 12.90 -6.25 -7.13
C MET A 179 12.84 -5.31 -8.33
N HIS A 180 12.08 -4.22 -8.22
CA HIS A 180 12.01 -3.20 -9.27
C HIS A 180 13.37 -2.57 -9.57
N GLN A 181 14.18 -2.29 -8.54
CA GLN A 181 15.55 -1.77 -8.69
C GLN A 181 16.45 -2.69 -9.52
N TYR A 182 16.26 -4.00 -9.38
CA TYR A 182 17.02 -5.01 -10.11
C TYR A 182 16.39 -5.40 -11.45
N GLY A 183 15.42 -4.62 -11.95
CA GLY A 183 14.81 -4.82 -13.27
C GLY A 183 13.60 -5.77 -13.29
N PHE A 184 13.18 -6.29 -12.13
CA PHE A 184 12.00 -7.14 -12.00
C PHE A 184 10.76 -6.29 -11.66
N ALA A 185 10.40 -5.39 -12.58
CA ALA A 185 9.30 -4.46 -12.35
C ALA A 185 7.92 -5.13 -12.27
N GLN A 186 7.79 -6.41 -12.61
CA GLN A 186 6.58 -7.20 -12.42
C GLN A 186 6.38 -7.73 -10.97
N ALA A 187 7.23 -7.30 -10.01
CA ALA A 187 7.11 -7.71 -8.61
C ALA A 187 5.99 -6.94 -7.89
N VAL A 188 5.19 -7.67 -7.12
CA VAL A 188 4.08 -7.16 -6.31
C VAL A 188 4.00 -7.83 -4.95
N ALA A 189 3.31 -7.21 -4.00
CA ALA A 189 3.02 -7.80 -2.69
C ALA A 189 1.59 -7.47 -2.22
N THR A 190 1.07 -8.22 -1.27
CA THR A 190 -0.16 -7.83 -0.56
C THR A 190 0.12 -6.69 0.42
N CYS A 191 -0.94 -5.98 0.79
CA CYS A 191 -0.86 -4.84 1.70
C CYS A 191 -1.11 -5.26 3.16
N GLY A 192 -0.24 -6.14 3.71
CA GLY A 192 -0.32 -6.59 5.11
C GLY A 192 -1.52 -7.49 5.40
N THR A 193 -1.91 -8.29 4.44
CA THR A 193 -2.92 -9.35 4.57
C THR A 193 -2.43 -10.62 3.86
N ALA A 194 -3.00 -11.76 4.19
CA ALA A 194 -2.79 -12.96 3.40
C ALA A 194 -3.35 -12.79 1.98
N LEU A 195 -2.82 -13.56 1.03
CA LEU A 195 -3.38 -13.64 -0.32
C LEU A 195 -4.84 -14.14 -0.24
N THR A 196 -5.71 -13.58 -1.08
CA THR A 196 -7.15 -13.89 -1.09
C THR A 196 -7.61 -14.29 -2.51
N PRO A 197 -8.79 -14.93 -2.65
CA PRO A 197 -9.35 -15.22 -3.97
C PRO A 197 -9.53 -13.98 -4.86
N GLU A 198 -9.83 -12.82 -4.28
CA GLU A 198 -9.96 -11.57 -5.02
C GLU A 198 -8.60 -11.11 -5.59
N HIS A 199 -7.51 -11.30 -4.84
CA HIS A 199 -6.16 -11.08 -5.37
C HIS A 199 -5.86 -11.99 -6.56
N LEU A 200 -6.27 -13.27 -6.52
CA LEU A 200 -6.08 -14.17 -7.65
C LEU A 200 -6.85 -13.72 -8.89
N GLN A 201 -8.07 -13.23 -8.71
CA GLN A 201 -8.84 -12.65 -9.80
C GLN A 201 -8.17 -11.41 -10.38
N LEU A 202 -7.55 -10.57 -9.52
CA LEU A 202 -6.79 -9.41 -9.95
C LEU A 202 -5.55 -9.84 -10.75
N ILE A 203 -4.78 -10.80 -10.26
CA ILE A 203 -3.59 -11.35 -10.94
C ILE A 203 -3.97 -11.87 -12.33
N ARG A 204 -5.00 -12.72 -12.43
CA ARG A 204 -5.46 -13.31 -13.71
C ARG A 204 -5.84 -12.29 -14.78
N ARG A 205 -6.25 -11.09 -14.41
CA ARG A 205 -6.57 -10.02 -15.39
C ARG A 205 -5.31 -9.49 -16.08
N HIS A 206 -4.15 -9.67 -15.45
CA HIS A 206 -2.91 -9.03 -15.89
C HIS A 206 -1.83 -10.03 -16.30
N ALA A 207 -1.82 -11.25 -15.73
CA ALA A 207 -0.77 -12.23 -15.93
C ALA A 207 -1.35 -13.63 -16.20
N ASP A 208 -0.57 -14.47 -16.90
CA ASP A 208 -0.85 -15.88 -17.18
C ASP A 208 0.02 -16.78 -16.30
N SER A 209 1.12 -16.24 -15.76
CA SER A 209 2.01 -16.95 -14.85
C SER A 209 2.35 -16.11 -13.61
N VAL A 210 2.63 -16.80 -12.51
CA VAL A 210 3.06 -16.19 -11.25
C VAL A 210 4.24 -16.95 -10.66
N VAL A 211 5.26 -16.20 -10.25
CA VAL A 211 6.41 -16.70 -9.49
C VAL A 211 6.21 -16.28 -8.04
N LEU A 212 6.10 -17.23 -7.13
CA LEU A 212 6.05 -17.01 -5.68
C LEU A 212 7.46 -17.00 -5.14
N LEU A 213 7.95 -15.83 -4.71
CA LEU A 213 9.29 -15.64 -4.16
C LEU A 213 9.16 -15.25 -2.68
N PHE A 214 9.43 -16.20 -1.80
CA PHE A 214 9.38 -16.04 -0.35
C PHE A 214 10.76 -16.28 0.26
N ASP A 215 10.95 -15.78 1.48
CA ASP A 215 12.19 -16.01 2.23
C ASP A 215 12.48 -17.50 2.37
N GLY A 216 13.78 -17.88 2.35
CA GLY A 216 14.21 -19.28 2.42
C GLY A 216 14.08 -19.91 3.83
N ASP A 217 13.59 -19.16 4.83
CA ASP A 217 13.37 -19.65 6.18
C ASP A 217 12.08 -20.52 6.28
N ALA A 218 11.89 -21.17 7.42
CA ALA A 218 10.74 -22.05 7.65
C ALA A 218 9.39 -21.31 7.57
N ALA A 219 9.35 -20.02 7.90
CA ALA A 219 8.14 -19.22 7.84
C ALA A 219 7.77 -18.87 6.38
N GLY A 220 8.76 -18.47 5.59
CA GLY A 220 8.58 -18.18 4.16
C GLY A 220 8.21 -19.43 3.36
N GLN A 221 8.83 -20.59 3.64
CA GLN A 221 8.46 -21.87 3.02
C GLN A 221 7.01 -22.26 3.33
N LYS A 222 6.58 -22.11 4.59
CA LYS A 222 5.18 -22.35 4.99
C LYS A 222 4.22 -21.38 4.31
N ALA A 223 4.59 -20.12 4.17
CA ALA A 223 3.82 -19.10 3.47
C ALA A 223 3.71 -19.44 1.97
N ALA A 224 4.82 -19.87 1.33
CA ALA A 224 4.84 -20.30 -0.06
C ALA A 224 3.87 -21.46 -0.32
N LEU A 225 3.92 -22.51 0.50
CA LEU A 225 3.03 -23.68 0.38
C LEU A 225 1.56 -23.30 0.58
N LYS A 226 1.26 -22.48 1.60
CA LYS A 226 -0.11 -22.01 1.86
C LYS A 226 -0.65 -21.19 0.68
N ASN A 227 0.15 -20.32 0.12
CA ASN A 227 -0.25 -19.49 -1.02
C ASN A 227 -0.39 -20.36 -2.29
N CYS A 228 0.50 -21.33 -2.53
CA CYS A 228 0.42 -22.23 -3.65
C CYS A 228 -0.94 -22.98 -3.69
N GLN A 229 -1.44 -23.41 -2.55
CA GLN A 229 -2.75 -24.07 -2.45
C GLN A 229 -3.91 -23.19 -2.97
N LEU A 230 -3.81 -21.87 -2.83
CA LEU A 230 -4.81 -20.93 -3.36
C LEU A 230 -4.77 -20.85 -4.88
N PHE A 231 -3.59 -21.06 -5.51
CA PHE A 231 -3.45 -21.02 -6.95
C PHE A 231 -3.87 -22.31 -7.64
N LEU A 232 -3.87 -23.46 -6.96
CA LEU A 232 -4.20 -24.77 -7.55
C LEU A 232 -5.53 -24.80 -8.36
N PRO A 233 -6.64 -24.19 -7.89
CA PRO A 233 -7.90 -24.19 -8.64
C PRO A 233 -7.95 -23.12 -9.73
N VAL A 234 -6.90 -22.33 -9.91
CA VAL A 234 -6.88 -21.18 -10.81
C VAL A 234 -6.04 -21.53 -12.04
N PRO A 235 -6.50 -21.29 -13.29
CA PRO A 235 -5.69 -21.53 -14.48
C PRO A 235 -4.61 -20.46 -14.62
N LEU A 236 -3.56 -20.58 -13.81
CA LEU A 236 -2.36 -19.75 -13.76
C LEU A 236 -1.16 -20.69 -13.59
N ASP A 237 -0.17 -20.54 -14.46
CA ASP A 237 1.10 -21.25 -14.28
C ASP A 237 1.79 -20.70 -13.02
N THR A 238 1.96 -21.57 -12.02
CA THR A 238 2.47 -21.15 -10.71
C THR A 238 3.82 -21.79 -10.44
N TYR A 239 4.83 -20.95 -10.18
CA TYR A 239 6.18 -21.37 -9.84
C TYR A 239 6.52 -20.93 -8.42
N ILE A 240 7.25 -21.75 -7.68
CA ILE A 240 7.79 -21.39 -6.37
C ILE A 240 9.30 -21.25 -6.50
N LEU A 241 9.83 -20.10 -6.13
CA LEU A 241 11.26 -19.85 -6.06
C LEU A 241 11.66 -19.67 -4.60
N THR A 242 12.54 -20.53 -4.11
CA THR A 242 13.12 -20.42 -2.77
C THR A 242 14.57 -19.98 -2.91
N PRO A 243 14.94 -18.81 -2.38
CA PRO A 243 16.34 -18.38 -2.36
C PRO A 243 17.20 -19.38 -1.58
N VAL A 244 18.29 -19.84 -2.17
CA VAL A 244 19.27 -20.67 -1.47
C VAL A 244 20.26 -19.73 -0.82
N SER A 245 20.27 -19.64 0.51
CA SER A 245 21.33 -18.94 1.23
C SER A 245 22.56 -19.84 1.28
N TYR A 246 23.59 -19.48 0.52
CA TYR A 246 24.92 -20.05 0.74
C TYR A 246 25.50 -19.35 1.98
N THR A 247 25.27 -19.95 3.16
CA THR A 247 26.10 -19.62 4.33
C THR A 247 27.44 -20.31 4.13
N HIS A 248 28.45 -19.56 3.75
CA HIS A 248 29.84 -19.97 3.87
C HIS A 248 30.36 -19.67 5.24
#